data_23fb991651cf10402a679e4870f11d5c
#
_entry.id   23fb991651cf10402a679e4870f11d5c
#
_cell.length_a   1.000
_cell.length_b   1.000
_cell.length_c   1.000
_cell.angle_alpha   90.00
_cell.angle_beta   90.00
_cell.angle_gamma   90.00
#
_symmetry.space_group_name_H-M   'P 1'
#
loop_
_entity.id
_entity.type
_entity.pdbx_description
1 polymer ?
#
loop_
_entity_poly.entity_id
_entity_poly.type
_entity_poly.pdbx_seq_one_letter_code
_entity_poly.pdbx_strand_id
1 'polypeptide(L)'
;MKRPIERLPAATSSATRAFALATSLLYACAAPAASWTASWQASPQPVWAEDFLFPSNVPAELHDQTVRQLARISLGGTRVRIVLANTYGKRPIRIGRATLAKPGSERAAVATGSLHDVTFGGRRTATIAPGATLLSDPVAMPVTALSQVLVSLYLPAATPMETFHWDGRQTGWIVVGEQTQSHALQLDAADSQSTSARLLLTGILVETETATRTLVTLGDSITDGASASLDRNSRWPDFLAERLAPHGVAVVNAGISGARLLSDGMGASALARLDRDVLAQPGASSMVVMLGINDIAWPGTAFARNAAPPTLEALIAGYRQLIERAHNRGIRVVGATLTPFEGALPGTPLSDYYHPAKEALRRQVNEWIRHAGAFDAVIDFDAALRDPEQPSRLAARYDSGDHLHPSDEGNRAMAAAVDLDVLLDEVPDGTPAEPRADSATK
;
A
#
# COMPACT_ATOMS: atom_id res chain seq x y z
N MET A 1 -37.88 4.47 -95.77
CA MET A 1 -39.09 3.72 -96.01
C MET A 1 -39.39 2.77 -94.89
N LYS A 2 -40.51 2.97 -94.18
CA LYS A 2 -41.41 2.05 -93.49
C LYS A 2 -40.85 0.84 -92.76
N ARG A 3 -41.13 0.85 -91.47
CA ARG A 3 -41.24 -0.22 -90.46
C ARG A 3 -41.98 -1.49 -90.93
N PRO A 4 -41.95 -2.60 -90.22
CA PRO A 4 -42.76 -2.69 -89.02
C PRO A 4 -42.13 -3.44 -87.80
N ILE A 5 -42.83 -3.21 -86.71
CA ILE A 5 -42.86 -3.71 -85.36
C ILE A 5 -43.29 -5.18 -85.36
N GLU A 6 -42.68 -6.05 -84.55
CA GLU A 6 -43.35 -7.22 -83.99
C GLU A 6 -43.12 -7.42 -82.54
N ARG A 7 -44.16 -7.89 -81.87
CA ARG A 7 -44.36 -7.94 -80.40
C ARG A 7 -43.87 -9.25 -79.77
N LEU A 8 -43.60 -9.09 -78.54
CA LEU A 8 -43.36 -10.15 -77.51
C LEU A 8 -44.44 -11.27 -77.52
N PRO A 9 -44.07 -12.39 -76.83
CA PRO A 9 -44.84 -12.77 -75.67
C PRO A 9 -43.98 -13.09 -74.42
N ALA A 10 -44.65 -12.79 -73.32
CA ALA A 10 -44.19 -13.08 -71.98
C ALA A 10 -44.30 -14.58 -71.64
N ALA A 11 -43.46 -15.07 -70.84
CA ALA A 11 -43.70 -16.24 -69.99
C ALA A 11 -42.87 -16.18 -68.71
N THR A 12 -43.62 -16.17 -67.67
CA THR A 12 -43.31 -16.23 -66.26
C THR A 12 -42.63 -17.52 -65.87
N SER A 13 -41.63 -17.48 -64.98
CA SER A 13 -41.54 -18.44 -63.86
C SER A 13 -40.60 -17.92 -62.77
N SER A 14 -41.23 -17.70 -61.65
CA SER A 14 -40.63 -17.38 -60.37
C SER A 14 -39.74 -18.52 -59.86
N ALA A 15 -38.53 -18.18 -59.49
CA ALA A 15 -37.73 -19.02 -58.60
C ALA A 15 -37.08 -18.14 -57.55
N THR A 16 -37.81 -17.94 -56.49
CA THR A 16 -37.32 -17.31 -55.23
C THR A 16 -36.32 -18.25 -54.59
N ARG A 17 -35.04 -17.96 -54.73
CA ARG A 17 -34.01 -18.58 -53.89
C ARG A 17 -33.87 -17.77 -52.60
N ALA A 18 -34.44 -18.31 -51.53
CA ALA A 18 -34.21 -17.85 -50.18
C ALA A 18 -32.75 -18.12 -49.79
N PHE A 19 -31.92 -17.07 -49.67
CA PHE A 19 -30.60 -17.12 -49.05
C PHE A 19 -30.84 -17.03 -47.54
N ALA A 20 -30.82 -18.18 -46.86
CA ALA A 20 -30.75 -18.22 -45.39
C ALA A 20 -29.31 -17.86 -44.96
N LEU A 21 -29.10 -16.60 -44.55
CA LEU A 21 -27.90 -16.19 -43.87
C LEU A 21 -27.93 -16.79 -42.47
N ALA A 22 -27.24 -17.90 -42.24
CA ALA A 22 -26.97 -18.43 -40.91
C ALA A 22 -25.92 -17.51 -40.25
N THR A 23 -26.36 -16.50 -39.50
CA THR A 23 -25.52 -15.72 -38.62
C THR A 23 -25.18 -16.58 -37.41
N SER A 24 -24.09 -17.33 -37.50
CA SER A 24 -23.47 -17.97 -36.34
C SER A 24 -22.88 -16.87 -35.46
N LEU A 25 -23.61 -16.45 -34.44
CA LEU A 25 -23.08 -15.69 -33.32
C LEU A 25 -22.06 -16.59 -32.61
N LEU A 26 -20.80 -16.47 -32.97
CA LEU A 26 -19.68 -16.88 -32.14
C LEU A 26 -19.70 -16.01 -30.89
N TYR A 27 -20.33 -16.48 -29.82
CA TYR A 27 -20.03 -16.02 -28.48
C TYR A 27 -18.57 -16.41 -28.21
N ALA A 28 -17.65 -15.53 -28.59
CA ALA A 28 -16.31 -15.57 -28.02
C ALA A 28 -16.51 -15.30 -26.53
N CYS A 29 -16.46 -16.34 -25.69
CA CYS A 29 -16.19 -16.14 -24.28
C CYS A 29 -14.87 -15.38 -24.22
N ALA A 30 -14.93 -14.05 -24.05
CA ALA A 30 -13.77 -13.27 -23.72
C ALA A 30 -13.27 -13.84 -22.40
N ALA A 31 -12.15 -14.55 -22.44
CA ALA A 31 -11.45 -14.90 -21.22
C ALA A 31 -11.30 -13.59 -20.44
N PRO A 32 -11.59 -13.57 -19.14
CA PRO A 32 -11.43 -12.35 -18.34
C PRO A 32 -10.01 -11.84 -18.56
N ALA A 33 -9.88 -10.57 -18.94
CA ALA A 33 -8.58 -9.99 -19.19
C ALA A 33 -7.78 -10.08 -17.89
N ALA A 34 -6.61 -10.71 -17.96
CA ALA A 34 -5.72 -10.82 -16.84
C ALA A 34 -5.48 -9.43 -16.23
N SER A 35 -5.73 -9.28 -14.93
CA SER A 35 -5.66 -8.00 -14.24
C SER A 35 -4.44 -7.92 -13.34
N TRP A 36 -3.86 -6.72 -13.25
CA TRP A 36 -2.77 -6.44 -12.31
C TRP A 36 -3.34 -5.95 -10.99
N THR A 37 -2.88 -6.54 -9.89
CA THR A 37 -3.31 -6.26 -8.53
C THR A 37 -2.10 -5.90 -7.69
N ALA A 38 -2.21 -4.82 -6.89
CA ALA A 38 -1.19 -4.48 -5.92
C ALA A 38 -1.21 -5.53 -4.80
N SER A 39 -0.06 -6.18 -4.58
CA SER A 39 0.07 -7.27 -3.61
C SER A 39 1.06 -6.97 -2.48
N TRP A 40 1.88 -5.96 -2.64
CA TRP A 40 2.75 -5.41 -1.61
C TRP A 40 3.06 -3.95 -1.93
N GLN A 41 3.18 -3.12 -0.88
CA GLN A 41 3.50 -1.70 -0.98
C GLN A 41 4.36 -1.25 0.20
N ALA A 42 5.23 -0.26 -0.07
CA ALA A 42 5.88 0.60 0.91
C ALA A 42 5.79 2.04 0.41
N SER A 43 5.07 2.88 1.14
CA SER A 43 4.85 4.29 0.75
C SER A 43 6.15 5.08 0.80
N PRO A 44 6.56 5.76 -0.29
CA PRO A 44 7.82 6.50 -0.30
C PRO A 44 7.77 7.73 0.59
N GLN A 45 8.88 7.96 1.30
CA GLN A 45 9.16 9.10 2.16
C GLN A 45 10.40 9.86 1.65
N PRO A 46 10.53 11.16 1.91
CA PRO A 46 11.82 11.85 1.77
C PRO A 46 12.79 11.35 2.85
N VAL A 47 14.04 11.12 2.49
CA VAL A 47 15.10 10.93 3.48
C VAL A 47 15.32 12.26 4.20
N TRP A 48 15.27 12.24 5.52
CA TRP A 48 15.47 13.44 6.32
C TRP A 48 16.95 13.74 6.57
N ALA A 49 17.24 14.95 7.04
CA ALA A 49 18.59 15.38 7.32
C ALA A 49 19.23 14.65 8.50
N GLU A 50 20.56 14.67 8.59
CA GLU A 50 21.32 13.96 9.64
C GLU A 50 21.02 14.46 11.06
N ASP A 51 20.56 15.71 11.20
CA ASP A 51 20.16 16.32 12.49
C ASP A 51 18.70 15.97 12.90
N PHE A 52 18.01 15.16 12.12
CA PHE A 52 16.68 14.70 12.48
C PHE A 52 16.73 13.80 13.72
N LEU A 53 15.66 13.80 14.53
CA LEU A 53 15.59 13.11 15.80
C LEU A 53 15.87 11.60 15.71
N PHE A 54 15.50 10.98 14.61
CA PHE A 54 15.76 9.57 14.33
C PHE A 54 16.74 9.38 13.18
N PRO A 55 17.71 8.46 13.30
CA PRO A 55 18.60 8.14 12.19
C PRO A 55 17.81 7.51 11.04
N SER A 56 18.16 7.85 9.81
CA SER A 56 17.55 7.26 8.61
C SER A 56 17.89 5.77 8.44
N ASN A 57 19.01 5.33 9.03
CA ASN A 57 19.55 3.96 8.92
C ASN A 57 19.84 3.51 7.47
N VAL A 58 20.10 4.47 6.60
CA VAL A 58 20.51 4.23 5.21
C VAL A 58 21.73 5.08 4.88
N PRO A 59 22.61 4.63 3.95
CA PRO A 59 23.72 5.46 3.47
C PRO A 59 23.20 6.75 2.81
N ALA A 60 23.95 7.83 2.92
CA ALA A 60 23.63 9.08 2.22
C ALA A 60 23.67 8.89 0.69
N GLU A 61 24.53 8.02 0.20
CA GLU A 61 24.70 7.71 -1.22
C GLU A 61 25.05 6.23 -1.40
N LEU A 62 24.53 5.62 -2.46
CA LEU A 62 24.95 4.31 -2.96
C LEU A 62 25.75 4.47 -4.24
N HIS A 63 26.85 3.71 -4.39
CA HIS A 63 27.68 3.71 -5.59
C HIS A 63 28.31 2.33 -5.78
N ASP A 64 28.14 1.75 -6.97
CA ASP A 64 28.60 0.39 -7.27
C ASP A 64 28.15 -0.64 -6.21
N GLN A 65 26.85 -0.60 -5.89
CA GLN A 65 26.27 -1.46 -4.85
C GLN A 65 25.01 -2.16 -5.32
N THR A 66 24.80 -3.35 -4.78
CA THR A 66 23.55 -4.12 -4.92
C THR A 66 22.73 -4.00 -3.63
N VAL A 67 21.47 -3.64 -3.78
CA VAL A 67 20.46 -3.66 -2.71
C VAL A 67 19.56 -4.87 -2.92
N ARG A 68 19.51 -5.79 -1.97
CA ARG A 68 18.59 -6.94 -1.97
C ARG A 68 17.56 -6.80 -0.87
N GLN A 69 16.28 -6.86 -1.23
CA GLN A 69 15.17 -6.62 -0.33
C GLN A 69 14.17 -7.77 -0.39
N LEU A 70 13.70 -8.20 0.77
CA LEU A 70 12.68 -9.23 0.93
C LEU A 70 11.32 -8.56 1.14
N ALA A 71 10.28 -9.02 0.46
CA ALA A 71 8.92 -8.57 0.63
C ALA A 71 7.96 -9.76 0.69
N ARG A 72 6.96 -9.71 1.60
CA ARG A 72 5.87 -10.68 1.66
C ARG A 72 4.67 -10.13 0.91
N ILE A 73 4.31 -10.78 -0.19
CA ILE A 73 3.13 -10.40 -0.98
C ILE A 73 1.86 -10.95 -0.33
N SER A 74 0.74 -10.24 -0.45
CA SER A 74 -0.54 -10.64 0.12
C SER A 74 -1.34 -11.60 -0.76
N LEU A 75 -1.33 -11.41 -2.08
CA LEU A 75 -1.91 -12.31 -3.07
C LEU A 75 -0.85 -12.89 -4.00
N GLY A 76 -1.12 -14.08 -4.53
CA GLY A 76 -0.32 -14.71 -5.57
C GLY A 76 -0.77 -14.36 -6.98
N GLY A 77 0.00 -14.83 -7.96
CA GLY A 77 -0.29 -14.66 -9.38
C GLY A 77 0.70 -15.41 -10.26
N THR A 78 0.49 -15.35 -11.57
CA THR A 78 1.31 -16.05 -12.56
C THR A 78 2.51 -15.24 -13.02
N ARG A 79 2.40 -13.91 -13.01
CA ARG A 79 3.46 -12.95 -13.34
C ARG A 79 3.58 -11.89 -12.26
N VAL A 80 4.78 -11.33 -12.13
CA VAL A 80 5.11 -10.30 -11.12
C VAL A 80 5.68 -9.06 -11.81
N ARG A 81 5.35 -7.87 -11.32
CA ARG A 81 5.99 -6.59 -11.65
C ARG A 81 6.48 -5.92 -10.39
N ILE A 82 7.56 -5.16 -10.49
CA ILE A 82 8.01 -4.26 -9.42
C ILE A 82 7.77 -2.80 -9.81
N VAL A 83 7.51 -1.99 -8.79
CA VAL A 83 7.43 -0.53 -8.91
C VAL A 83 8.60 0.07 -8.14
N LEU A 84 9.42 0.84 -8.84
CA LEU A 84 10.52 1.61 -8.27
C LEU A 84 10.15 3.09 -8.26
N ALA A 85 10.63 3.86 -7.28
CA ALA A 85 10.31 5.27 -7.18
C ALA A 85 11.55 6.12 -6.87
N ASN A 86 11.57 7.30 -7.48
CA ASN A 86 12.50 8.40 -7.21
C ASN A 86 11.69 9.66 -6.82
N THR A 87 10.65 9.46 -6.00
CA THR A 87 9.59 10.45 -5.71
C THR A 87 10.14 11.78 -5.17
N TYR A 88 11.14 11.70 -4.31
CA TYR A 88 11.74 12.87 -3.67
C TYR A 88 13.14 13.20 -4.21
N GLY A 89 13.62 12.39 -5.17
CA GLY A 89 14.94 12.58 -5.78
C GLY A 89 15.04 13.83 -6.64
N LYS A 90 16.19 14.47 -6.59
CA LYS A 90 16.53 15.67 -7.37
C LYS A 90 17.35 15.34 -8.61
N ARG A 91 17.88 14.12 -8.70
CA ARG A 91 18.70 13.61 -9.80
C ARG A 91 18.12 12.32 -10.36
N PRO A 92 18.33 12.01 -11.66
CA PRO A 92 17.98 10.74 -12.23
C PRO A 92 18.75 9.60 -11.54
N ILE A 93 18.07 8.49 -11.25
CA ILE A 93 18.66 7.27 -10.69
C ILE A 93 18.83 6.25 -11.81
N ARG A 94 20.06 5.73 -11.98
CA ARG A 94 20.35 4.67 -12.93
C ARG A 94 20.26 3.31 -12.26
N ILE A 95 19.40 2.44 -12.79
CA ILE A 95 19.35 1.02 -12.45
C ILE A 95 20.21 0.28 -13.47
N GLY A 96 21.30 -0.35 -13.02
CA GLY A 96 22.19 -1.13 -13.87
C GLY A 96 21.62 -2.53 -14.16
N ARG A 97 20.97 -3.13 -13.16
CA ARG A 97 20.27 -4.40 -13.26
C ARG A 97 19.25 -4.55 -12.14
N ALA A 98 18.18 -5.28 -12.41
CA ALA A 98 17.22 -5.71 -11.41
C ALA A 98 16.89 -7.19 -11.59
N THR A 99 16.64 -7.91 -10.48
CA THR A 99 16.22 -9.31 -10.49
C THR A 99 15.10 -9.56 -9.49
N LEU A 100 14.28 -10.58 -9.78
CA LEU A 100 13.29 -11.17 -8.90
C LEU A 100 13.66 -12.63 -8.63
N ALA A 101 13.42 -13.09 -7.40
CA ALA A 101 13.64 -14.46 -7.02
C ALA A 101 12.74 -14.89 -5.85
N LYS A 102 12.64 -16.19 -5.60
CA LYS A 102 12.14 -16.74 -4.33
C LYS A 102 13.30 -16.80 -3.33
N PRO A 103 13.06 -16.55 -2.03
CA PRO A 103 14.11 -16.70 -1.02
C PRO A 103 14.52 -18.15 -0.88
N GLY A 104 15.82 -18.40 -0.67
CA GLY A 104 16.38 -19.68 -0.29
C GLY A 104 16.26 -19.93 1.23
N SER A 105 16.88 -21.00 1.71
CA SER A 105 16.89 -21.37 3.13
C SER A 105 17.85 -20.54 3.97
N GLU A 106 18.89 -20.01 3.35
CA GLU A 106 19.89 -19.19 4.03
C GLU A 106 19.55 -17.70 3.94
N ARG A 107 20.14 -16.92 4.84
CA ARG A 107 19.96 -15.48 4.91
C ARG A 107 20.36 -14.81 3.58
N ALA A 108 19.48 -13.99 3.00
CA ALA A 108 19.69 -13.31 1.73
C ALA A 108 19.91 -14.20 0.50
N ALA A 109 19.81 -15.53 0.64
CA ALA A 109 20.02 -16.46 -0.46
C ALA A 109 18.79 -16.54 -1.39
N VAL A 110 19.06 -16.84 -2.65
CA VAL A 110 18.06 -17.09 -3.70
C VAL A 110 17.82 -18.59 -3.82
N ALA A 111 16.56 -19.01 -3.90
CA ALA A 111 16.22 -20.42 -4.17
C ALA A 111 16.70 -20.84 -5.56
N THR A 112 17.28 -22.01 -5.67
CA THR A 112 17.82 -22.55 -6.93
C THR A 112 16.76 -22.54 -8.02
N GLY A 113 17.10 -22.03 -9.21
CA GLY A 113 16.23 -21.99 -10.37
C GLY A 113 15.09 -20.95 -10.31
N SER A 114 15.06 -20.09 -9.28
CA SER A 114 14.01 -19.06 -9.11
C SER A 114 14.41 -17.66 -9.54
N LEU A 115 15.65 -17.46 -9.99
CA LEU A 115 16.17 -16.15 -10.35
C LEU A 115 15.71 -15.73 -11.75
N HIS A 116 15.11 -14.55 -11.85
CA HIS A 116 14.64 -13.96 -13.10
C HIS A 116 15.20 -12.54 -13.26
N ASP A 117 15.68 -12.22 -14.47
CA ASP A 117 15.97 -10.84 -14.83
C ASP A 117 14.67 -10.02 -14.88
N VAL A 118 14.73 -8.79 -14.38
CA VAL A 118 13.69 -7.78 -14.54
C VAL A 118 14.11 -6.83 -15.65
N THR A 119 13.17 -6.54 -16.55
CA THR A 119 13.40 -5.57 -17.64
C THR A 119 12.44 -4.38 -17.53
N PHE A 120 12.77 -3.33 -18.25
CA PHE A 120 12.02 -2.09 -18.34
C PHE A 120 11.97 -1.68 -19.83
N GLY A 121 10.82 -1.88 -20.48
CA GLY A 121 10.67 -1.72 -21.92
C GLY A 121 11.63 -2.63 -22.71
N GLY A 122 11.79 -3.88 -22.28
CA GLY A 122 12.67 -4.89 -22.87
C GLY A 122 14.17 -4.72 -22.55
N ARG A 123 14.56 -3.70 -21.75
CA ARG A 123 15.96 -3.42 -21.39
C ARG A 123 16.24 -3.80 -19.94
N ARG A 124 17.43 -4.34 -19.66
CA ARG A 124 17.88 -4.65 -18.28
C ARG A 124 18.26 -3.42 -17.48
N THR A 125 18.62 -2.33 -18.16
CA THR A 125 18.99 -1.05 -17.55
C THR A 125 17.84 -0.07 -17.67
N ALA A 126 17.69 0.80 -16.67
CA ALA A 126 16.69 1.87 -16.70
C ALA A 126 17.20 3.11 -16.01
N THR A 127 16.50 4.23 -16.24
CA THR A 127 16.73 5.48 -15.51
C THR A 127 15.40 5.97 -14.96
N ILE A 128 15.36 6.27 -13.67
CA ILE A 128 14.18 6.84 -13.00
C ILE A 128 14.40 8.34 -12.89
N ALA A 129 13.58 9.13 -13.60
CA ALA A 129 13.65 10.60 -13.52
C ALA A 129 13.29 11.11 -12.11
N PRO A 130 13.75 12.31 -11.72
CA PRO A 130 13.31 12.96 -10.49
C PRO A 130 11.78 13.04 -10.41
N GLY A 131 11.22 12.74 -9.23
CA GLY A 131 9.79 12.75 -8.98
C GLY A 131 9.00 11.59 -9.60
N ALA A 132 9.63 10.72 -10.39
CA ALA A 132 8.95 9.67 -11.16
C ALA A 132 8.93 8.31 -10.45
N THR A 133 8.00 7.47 -10.91
CA THR A 133 7.98 6.02 -10.68
C THR A 133 8.34 5.28 -11.95
N LEU A 134 8.83 4.05 -11.81
CA LEU A 134 9.20 3.15 -12.90
C LEU A 134 8.55 1.78 -12.66
N LEU A 135 7.72 1.35 -13.59
CA LEU A 135 7.10 0.03 -13.60
C LEU A 135 7.94 -0.92 -14.46
N SER A 136 8.23 -2.11 -13.96
CA SER A 136 8.93 -3.13 -14.73
C SER A 136 8.04 -3.79 -15.79
N ASP A 137 8.66 -4.47 -16.76
CA ASP A 137 7.96 -5.44 -17.60
C ASP A 137 7.48 -6.62 -16.73
N PRO A 138 6.47 -7.39 -17.19
CA PRO A 138 6.01 -8.60 -16.51
C PRO A 138 7.09 -9.67 -16.46
N VAL A 139 7.34 -10.23 -15.29
CA VAL A 139 8.23 -11.38 -15.10
C VAL A 139 7.38 -12.64 -14.91
N ALA A 140 7.57 -13.64 -15.74
CA ALA A 140 6.91 -14.95 -15.62
C ALA A 140 7.49 -15.72 -14.41
N MET A 141 6.97 -15.42 -13.23
CA MET A 141 7.36 -16.03 -11.96
C MET A 141 6.11 -16.31 -11.13
N PRO A 142 5.55 -17.52 -11.21
CA PRO A 142 4.39 -17.88 -10.38
C PRO A 142 4.72 -17.80 -8.90
N VAL A 143 3.87 -17.10 -8.16
CA VAL A 143 3.99 -16.88 -6.72
C VAL A 143 2.66 -17.18 -6.04
N THR A 144 2.71 -17.73 -4.84
CA THR A 144 1.52 -18.02 -4.03
C THR A 144 1.21 -16.86 -3.09
N ALA A 145 -0.04 -16.74 -2.67
CA ALA A 145 -0.44 -15.78 -1.64
C ALA A 145 0.41 -15.95 -0.38
N LEU A 146 0.72 -14.83 0.28
CA LEU A 146 1.50 -14.77 1.52
C LEU A 146 2.95 -15.28 1.40
N SER A 147 3.41 -15.59 0.18
CA SER A 147 4.81 -15.96 -0.04
C SER A 147 5.73 -14.75 -0.08
N GLN A 148 7.02 -15.01 0.08
CA GLN A 148 8.04 -13.97 0.02
C GLN A 148 8.72 -13.95 -1.35
N VAL A 149 9.09 -12.74 -1.78
CA VAL A 149 9.88 -12.50 -2.99
C VAL A 149 11.11 -11.66 -2.64
N LEU A 150 12.24 -11.95 -3.28
CA LEU A 150 13.46 -11.16 -3.22
C LEU A 150 13.54 -10.25 -4.45
N VAL A 151 13.79 -8.98 -4.21
CA VAL A 151 14.10 -7.98 -5.24
C VAL A 151 15.54 -7.53 -5.06
N SER A 152 16.38 -7.68 -6.08
CA SER A 152 17.73 -7.13 -6.06
C SER A 152 17.88 -6.05 -7.11
N LEU A 153 18.50 -4.92 -6.74
CA LEU A 153 18.73 -3.75 -7.59
C LEU A 153 20.22 -3.42 -7.56
N TYR A 154 20.85 -3.29 -8.71
CA TYR A 154 22.22 -2.81 -8.82
C TYR A 154 22.25 -1.34 -9.22
N LEU A 155 22.98 -0.54 -8.47
CA LEU A 155 23.17 0.90 -8.62
C LEU A 155 24.63 1.18 -9.02
N PRO A 156 24.93 1.31 -10.33
CA PRO A 156 26.30 1.40 -10.82
C PRO A 156 26.93 2.78 -10.64
N ALA A 157 26.14 3.82 -10.42
CA ALA A 157 26.58 5.21 -10.34
C ALA A 157 26.21 5.81 -8.99
N ALA A 158 26.91 6.89 -8.62
CA ALA A 158 26.59 7.66 -7.43
C ALA A 158 25.10 8.04 -7.39
N THR A 159 24.41 7.50 -6.39
CA THR A 159 22.98 7.59 -6.23
C THR A 159 22.66 8.13 -4.83
N PRO A 160 22.43 9.43 -4.69
CA PRO A 160 21.98 10.00 -3.42
C PRO A 160 20.66 9.38 -2.98
N MET A 161 20.57 8.96 -1.72
CA MET A 161 19.36 8.38 -1.16
C MET A 161 18.44 9.50 -0.69
N GLU A 162 17.51 9.90 -1.57
CA GLU A 162 16.52 10.95 -1.29
C GLU A 162 15.10 10.41 -1.17
N THR A 163 14.89 9.15 -1.58
CA THR A 163 13.60 8.45 -1.51
C THR A 163 13.78 7.10 -0.84
N PHE A 164 13.05 6.87 0.24
CA PHE A 164 13.06 5.61 0.97
C PHE A 164 11.68 5.35 1.61
N HIS A 165 11.54 4.24 2.32
CA HIS A 165 10.52 4.02 3.32
C HIS A 165 11.24 3.52 4.58
N TRP A 166 11.07 4.24 5.69
CA TRP A 166 11.98 4.14 6.83
C TRP A 166 11.90 2.81 7.57
N ASP A 167 10.71 2.36 7.96
CA ASP A 167 10.53 1.20 8.82
C ASP A 167 9.80 0.05 8.12
N GLY A 168 10.49 -0.61 7.19
CA GLY A 168 9.95 -1.75 6.46
C GLY A 168 9.77 -3.02 7.28
N ARG A 169 10.21 -3.06 8.56
CA ARG A 169 10.16 -4.23 9.48
C ARG A 169 10.60 -5.55 8.86
N GLN A 170 11.48 -5.47 7.88
CA GLN A 170 12.03 -6.60 7.16
C GLN A 170 13.47 -6.30 6.76
N THR A 171 14.39 -7.21 7.03
CA THR A 171 15.80 -7.02 6.70
C THR A 171 16.00 -6.96 5.19
N GLY A 172 16.74 -5.95 4.74
CA GLY A 172 17.36 -5.81 3.44
C GLY A 172 18.87 -5.74 3.57
N TRP A 173 19.59 -5.93 2.48
CA TRP A 173 21.04 -5.97 2.44
C TRP A 173 21.56 -5.05 1.35
N ILE A 174 22.63 -4.35 1.66
CA ILE A 174 23.40 -3.51 0.75
C ILE A 174 24.80 -4.09 0.69
N VAL A 175 25.28 -4.45 -0.50
CA VAL A 175 26.60 -5.07 -0.70
C VAL A 175 27.32 -4.41 -1.87
N VAL A 176 28.65 -4.44 -1.87
CA VAL A 176 29.49 -3.85 -2.92
C VAL A 176 29.38 -4.66 -4.21
N GLY A 177 29.38 -3.96 -5.33
CA GLY A 177 29.43 -4.52 -6.68
C GLY A 177 28.09 -5.05 -7.17
N GLU A 178 28.10 -5.58 -8.39
CA GLU A 178 26.96 -6.21 -9.05
C GLU A 178 26.78 -7.64 -8.56
N GLN A 179 25.86 -7.85 -7.63
CA GLN A 179 25.54 -9.14 -7.03
C GLN A 179 24.06 -9.55 -7.23
N THR A 180 23.33 -8.92 -8.17
CA THR A 180 21.90 -9.23 -8.38
C THR A 180 21.68 -10.67 -8.79
N GLN A 181 22.65 -11.27 -9.49
CA GLN A 181 22.59 -12.67 -9.93
C GLN A 181 23.25 -13.66 -8.97
N SER A 182 23.89 -13.18 -7.92
CA SER A 182 24.52 -14.05 -6.93
C SER A 182 23.47 -14.84 -6.16
N HIS A 183 23.68 -16.14 -6.05
CA HIS A 183 22.83 -17.03 -5.25
C HIS A 183 22.85 -16.63 -3.78
N ALA A 184 24.03 -16.35 -3.24
CA ALA A 184 24.26 -15.80 -1.91
C ALA A 184 25.03 -14.48 -2.04
N LEU A 185 24.71 -13.50 -1.16
CA LEU A 185 25.43 -12.24 -1.10
C LEU A 185 26.71 -12.35 -0.28
N GLN A 186 27.70 -11.55 -0.61
CA GLN A 186 28.94 -11.41 0.17
C GLN A 186 28.68 -10.45 1.35
N LEU A 187 28.10 -10.97 2.44
CA LEU A 187 27.69 -10.16 3.59
C LEU A 187 28.85 -9.74 4.52
N ASP A 188 29.98 -10.43 4.43
CA ASP A 188 31.15 -10.19 5.30
C ASP A 188 32.14 -9.13 4.74
N ALA A 189 31.86 -8.56 3.56
CA ALA A 189 32.66 -7.50 2.99
C ALA A 189 32.54 -6.20 3.84
N ALA A 190 33.65 -5.44 3.95
CA ALA A 190 33.78 -4.31 4.85
C ALA A 190 32.67 -3.23 4.69
N ASP A 191 32.16 -3.06 3.47
CA ASP A 191 31.10 -2.08 3.15
C ASP A 191 29.72 -2.72 2.98
N SER A 192 29.56 -3.96 3.46
CA SER A 192 28.25 -4.60 3.48
C SER A 192 27.47 -4.21 4.74
N GLN A 193 26.20 -3.92 4.59
CA GLN A 193 25.33 -3.55 5.72
C GLN A 193 23.92 -4.09 5.52
N SER A 194 23.20 -4.20 6.63
CA SER A 194 21.77 -4.50 6.64
C SER A 194 20.95 -3.26 7.00
N THR A 195 19.74 -3.16 6.49
CA THR A 195 18.79 -2.11 6.83
C THR A 195 17.37 -2.68 6.89
N SER A 196 16.52 -2.10 7.72
CA SER A 196 15.08 -2.35 7.69
C SER A 196 14.32 -1.40 6.74
N ALA A 197 14.99 -0.35 6.25
CA ALA A 197 14.39 0.58 5.31
C ALA A 197 14.19 -0.06 3.93
N ARG A 198 13.22 0.46 3.17
CA ARG A 198 13.01 0.13 1.76
C ARG A 198 13.65 1.19 0.88
N LEU A 199 14.51 0.75 -0.01
CA LEU A 199 15.23 1.65 -0.92
C LEU A 199 14.67 1.50 -2.33
N LEU A 200 14.08 2.56 -2.85
CA LEU A 200 13.51 2.69 -4.20
C LEU A 200 12.34 1.74 -4.51
N LEU A 201 12.25 0.56 -3.89
CA LEU A 201 11.16 -0.40 -4.11
C LEU A 201 9.91 0.06 -3.35
N THR A 202 8.84 0.37 -4.09
CA THR A 202 7.59 0.90 -3.52
C THR A 202 6.36 0.03 -3.76
N GLY A 203 6.44 -0.92 -4.68
CA GLY A 203 5.30 -1.82 -4.95
C GLY A 203 5.70 -3.11 -5.63
N ILE A 204 4.89 -4.14 -5.40
CA ILE A 204 4.92 -5.40 -6.13
C ILE A 204 3.49 -5.70 -6.58
N LEU A 205 3.33 -5.86 -7.89
CA LEU A 205 2.08 -6.22 -8.52
C LEU A 205 2.12 -7.67 -8.95
N VAL A 206 0.99 -8.35 -8.84
CA VAL A 206 0.80 -9.71 -9.36
C VAL A 206 -0.29 -9.71 -10.42
N GLU A 207 -0.13 -10.56 -11.42
CA GLU A 207 -1.15 -10.78 -12.42
C GLU A 207 -2.03 -11.94 -12.00
N THR A 208 -3.33 -11.68 -11.88
CA THR A 208 -4.35 -12.65 -11.48
C THR A 208 -5.23 -13.02 -12.68
N GLU A 209 -5.70 -14.26 -12.74
CA GLU A 209 -6.59 -14.76 -13.80
C GLU A 209 -8.02 -14.19 -13.70
N THR A 210 -8.41 -13.80 -12.51
CA THR A 210 -9.71 -13.17 -12.22
C THR A 210 -9.52 -11.78 -11.67
N ALA A 211 -10.53 -10.92 -11.82
CA ALA A 211 -10.52 -9.62 -11.16
C ALA A 211 -10.43 -9.81 -9.65
N THR A 212 -9.42 -9.19 -9.05
CA THR A 212 -9.18 -9.21 -7.61
C THR A 212 -9.28 -7.80 -7.05
N ARG A 213 -9.56 -7.72 -5.76
CA ARG A 213 -9.69 -6.46 -5.03
C ARG A 213 -8.44 -6.22 -4.19
N THR A 214 -8.06 -4.95 -4.03
CA THR A 214 -7.00 -4.52 -3.13
C THR A 214 -7.59 -3.65 -2.03
N LEU A 215 -7.39 -4.05 -0.79
CA LEU A 215 -7.57 -3.23 0.40
C LEU A 215 -6.27 -2.48 0.69
N VAL A 216 -6.34 -1.15 0.77
CA VAL A 216 -5.19 -0.32 1.17
C VAL A 216 -5.35 0.09 2.63
N THR A 217 -4.35 -0.18 3.48
CA THR A 217 -4.35 0.30 4.86
C THR A 217 -3.55 1.59 4.95
N LEU A 218 -4.24 2.72 5.09
CA LEU A 218 -3.63 4.05 5.19
C LEU A 218 -3.50 4.45 6.66
N GLY A 219 -2.26 4.71 7.12
CA GLY A 219 -2.03 4.99 8.52
C GLY A 219 -0.68 5.62 8.82
N ASP A 220 -0.38 5.66 10.11
CA ASP A 220 0.88 6.11 10.70
C ASP A 220 1.77 4.92 11.13
N SER A 221 2.62 5.11 12.16
CA SER A 221 3.54 4.09 12.68
C SER A 221 2.82 2.81 13.15
N ILE A 222 1.61 2.91 13.66
CA ILE A 222 0.85 1.74 14.14
C ILE A 222 0.44 0.86 12.94
N THR A 223 0.10 1.47 11.81
CA THR A 223 -0.22 0.75 10.56
C THR A 223 1.06 0.32 9.83
N ASP A 224 2.07 1.16 9.80
CA ASP A 224 3.41 0.85 9.26
C ASP A 224 4.04 -0.36 9.96
N GLY A 225 3.78 -0.47 11.26
CA GLY A 225 4.13 -1.62 12.09
C GLY A 225 5.32 -1.37 13.01
N ALA A 226 5.49 -0.14 13.47
CA ALA A 226 6.48 0.15 14.50
C ALA A 226 6.31 -0.78 15.70
N SER A 227 7.42 -1.24 16.25
CA SER A 227 7.51 -2.26 17.32
C SER A 227 7.07 -3.68 16.97
N ALA A 228 6.51 -3.95 15.77
CA ALA A 228 6.31 -5.33 15.32
C ALA A 228 7.65 -6.06 15.19
N SER A 229 7.68 -7.37 15.47
CA SER A 229 8.91 -8.16 15.40
C SER A 229 9.54 -8.15 14.01
N LEU A 230 10.84 -7.82 13.94
CA LEU A 230 11.60 -7.79 12.70
C LEU A 230 11.55 -9.15 11.99
N ASP A 231 11.37 -9.14 10.67
CA ASP A 231 11.33 -10.32 9.79
C ASP A 231 10.16 -11.31 10.07
N ARG A 232 9.19 -10.95 10.92
CA ARG A 232 8.09 -11.83 11.31
C ARG A 232 6.79 -11.58 10.55
N ASN A 233 6.69 -10.48 9.78
CA ASN A 233 5.44 -10.07 9.13
C ASN A 233 4.28 -10.08 10.15
N SER A 234 4.47 -9.37 11.26
CA SER A 234 3.57 -9.36 12.41
C SER A 234 2.84 -8.02 12.63
N ARG A 235 2.74 -7.21 11.58
CA ARG A 235 1.92 -6.00 11.55
C ARG A 235 0.44 -6.36 11.44
N TRP A 236 -0.46 -5.51 11.92
CA TRP A 236 -1.88 -5.79 11.79
C TRP A 236 -2.35 -5.95 10.32
N PRO A 237 -1.81 -5.20 9.32
CA PRO A 237 -2.13 -5.46 7.93
C PRO A 237 -1.62 -6.82 7.43
N ASP A 238 -0.49 -7.34 7.97
CA ASP A 238 0.03 -8.66 7.60
C ASP A 238 -0.92 -9.77 8.10
N PHE A 239 -1.42 -9.67 9.34
CA PHE A 239 -2.41 -10.61 9.87
C PHE A 239 -3.76 -10.48 9.18
N LEU A 240 -4.17 -9.27 8.79
CA LEU A 240 -5.38 -9.07 8.00
C LEU A 240 -5.24 -9.68 6.60
N ALA A 241 -4.05 -9.61 5.98
CA ALA A 241 -3.76 -10.26 4.72
C ALA A 241 -3.93 -11.79 4.80
N GLU A 242 -3.53 -12.40 5.92
CA GLU A 242 -3.74 -13.84 6.15
C GLU A 242 -5.24 -14.21 6.17
N ARG A 243 -6.09 -13.34 6.71
CA ARG A 243 -7.53 -13.54 6.77
C ARG A 243 -8.24 -13.30 5.43
N LEU A 244 -7.72 -12.34 4.62
CA LEU A 244 -8.35 -11.90 3.37
C LEU A 244 -7.84 -12.65 2.13
N ALA A 245 -6.64 -13.22 2.16
CA ALA A 245 -6.07 -13.95 1.03
C ALA A 245 -6.96 -15.11 0.53
N PRO A 246 -7.62 -15.93 1.41
CA PRO A 246 -8.56 -16.97 0.98
C PRO A 246 -9.77 -16.43 0.21
N HIS A 247 -10.10 -15.15 0.38
CA HIS A 247 -11.21 -14.46 -0.29
C HIS A 247 -10.78 -13.71 -1.56
N GLY A 248 -9.52 -13.86 -1.99
CA GLY A 248 -9.01 -13.20 -3.19
C GLY A 248 -8.85 -11.67 -3.04
N VAL A 249 -8.73 -11.17 -1.80
CA VAL A 249 -8.50 -9.74 -1.53
C VAL A 249 -7.05 -9.52 -1.11
N ALA A 250 -6.34 -8.69 -1.86
CA ALA A 250 -5.00 -8.24 -1.49
C ALA A 250 -5.07 -7.20 -0.35
N VAL A 251 -4.07 -7.21 0.51
CA VAL A 251 -3.87 -6.15 1.51
C VAL A 251 -2.51 -5.51 1.25
N VAL A 252 -2.48 -4.19 1.08
CA VAL A 252 -1.23 -3.43 0.94
C VAL A 252 -1.14 -2.36 2.04
N ASN A 253 0.07 -2.15 2.54
CA ASN A 253 0.32 -1.26 3.65
C ASN A 253 0.84 0.10 3.16
N ALA A 254 0.01 1.13 3.30
CA ALA A 254 0.33 2.54 3.05
C ALA A 254 0.56 3.33 4.36
N GLY A 255 0.95 2.65 5.44
CA GLY A 255 1.44 3.28 6.67
C GLY A 255 2.75 4.02 6.43
N ILE A 256 2.96 5.08 7.15
CA ILE A 256 4.23 5.81 7.27
C ILE A 256 4.40 6.21 8.73
N SER A 257 5.48 5.77 9.36
CA SER A 257 5.79 6.15 10.74
C SER A 257 5.84 7.68 10.88
N GLY A 258 5.17 8.22 11.91
CA GLY A 258 5.04 9.66 12.11
C GLY A 258 4.09 10.38 11.16
N ALA A 259 3.35 9.68 10.29
CA ALA A 259 2.41 10.30 9.37
C ALA A 259 1.28 11.04 10.10
N ARG A 260 0.89 12.17 9.53
CA ARG A 260 -0.24 12.99 9.97
C ARG A 260 -1.32 13.05 8.89
N LEU A 261 -2.53 13.32 9.29
CA LEU A 261 -3.65 13.53 8.37
C LEU A 261 -3.50 14.85 7.61
N LEU A 262 -3.20 15.93 8.34
CA LEU A 262 -3.35 17.32 7.88
C LEU A 262 -2.06 17.94 7.34
N SER A 263 -0.92 17.52 7.85
CA SER A 263 0.37 18.18 7.55
C SER A 263 1.50 17.20 7.39
N ASP A 264 2.54 17.63 6.65
CA ASP A 264 3.75 16.85 6.46
C ASP A 264 4.52 16.68 7.79
N GLY A 265 5.30 15.61 7.87
CA GLY A 265 6.12 15.27 9.02
C GLY A 265 7.27 14.37 8.60
N MET A 266 7.34 13.16 9.12
CA MET A 266 8.29 12.14 8.67
C MET A 266 8.04 11.68 7.23
N GLY A 267 6.91 12.04 6.66
CA GLY A 267 6.52 11.89 5.25
C GLY A 267 5.47 12.93 4.90
N ALA A 268 4.99 12.89 3.66
CA ALA A 268 3.89 13.72 3.21
C ALA A 268 2.60 13.38 3.99
N SER A 269 1.76 14.38 4.23
CA SER A 269 0.47 14.19 4.89
C SER A 269 -0.41 13.19 4.12
N ALA A 270 -1.32 12.53 4.82
CA ALA A 270 -2.22 11.57 4.18
C ALA A 270 -3.03 12.21 3.05
N LEU A 271 -3.48 13.44 3.24
CA LEU A 271 -4.18 14.20 2.20
C LEU A 271 -3.32 14.47 0.97
N ALA A 272 -2.01 14.75 1.15
CA ALA A 272 -1.11 15.00 0.03
C ALA A 272 -0.73 13.72 -0.74
N ARG A 273 -0.61 12.57 -0.05
CA ARG A 273 -0.18 11.30 -0.65
C ARG A 273 -1.32 10.35 -1.05
N LEU A 274 -2.57 10.72 -0.79
CA LEU A 274 -3.74 9.86 -1.02
C LEU A 274 -3.82 9.32 -2.44
N ASP A 275 -3.65 10.18 -3.47
CA ASP A 275 -3.71 9.76 -4.87
C ASP A 275 -2.65 8.70 -5.18
N ARG A 276 -1.42 8.93 -4.77
CA ARG A 276 -0.28 8.03 -5.03
C ARG A 276 -0.40 6.72 -4.27
N ASP A 277 -0.71 6.80 -2.97
CA ASP A 277 -0.55 5.67 -2.06
C ASP A 277 -1.82 4.81 -1.96
N VAL A 278 -2.98 5.36 -2.37
CA VAL A 278 -4.27 4.67 -2.30
C VAL A 278 -4.97 4.63 -3.66
N LEU A 279 -5.33 5.81 -4.21
CA LEU A 279 -6.26 5.89 -5.34
C LEU A 279 -5.68 5.35 -6.65
N ALA A 280 -4.36 5.38 -6.81
CA ALA A 280 -3.66 4.86 -7.98
C ALA A 280 -3.21 3.39 -7.83
N GLN A 281 -3.52 2.73 -6.71
CA GLN A 281 -3.11 1.34 -6.54
C GLN A 281 -3.95 0.40 -7.40
N PRO A 282 -3.31 -0.47 -8.19
CA PRO A 282 -4.04 -1.42 -9.02
C PRO A 282 -4.96 -2.33 -8.20
N GLY A 283 -6.22 -2.38 -8.58
CA GLY A 283 -7.24 -3.18 -7.90
C GLY A 283 -7.82 -2.52 -6.62
N ALA A 284 -7.40 -1.31 -6.25
CA ALA A 284 -7.94 -0.63 -5.05
C ALA A 284 -9.46 -0.49 -5.13
N SER A 285 -10.14 -1.12 -4.18
CA SER A 285 -11.60 -1.10 -4.05
C SER A 285 -12.06 -0.63 -2.68
N SER A 286 -11.19 -0.73 -1.68
CA SER A 286 -11.46 -0.30 -0.32
C SER A 286 -10.20 0.19 0.37
N MET A 287 -10.36 1.05 1.38
CA MET A 287 -9.27 1.42 2.27
C MET A 287 -9.73 1.42 3.74
N VAL A 288 -8.80 1.07 4.63
CA VAL A 288 -8.92 1.33 6.07
C VAL A 288 -8.04 2.52 6.40
N VAL A 289 -8.59 3.51 7.09
CA VAL A 289 -7.84 4.68 7.53
C VAL A 289 -7.77 4.76 9.05
N MET A 290 -6.53 4.78 9.59
CA MET A 290 -6.23 5.05 11.00
C MET A 290 -5.13 6.09 11.06
N LEU A 291 -5.49 7.33 11.23
CA LEU A 291 -4.60 8.51 11.26
C LEU A 291 -5.13 9.57 12.20
N GLY A 292 -4.28 10.45 12.67
CA GLY A 292 -4.66 11.60 13.50
C GLY A 292 -3.94 11.62 14.84
N ILE A 293 -3.40 10.50 15.33
CA ILE A 293 -2.69 10.49 16.61
C ILE A 293 -1.46 11.41 16.59
N ASN A 294 -0.72 11.46 15.48
CA ASN A 294 0.43 12.35 15.32
C ASN A 294 0.03 13.82 15.11
N ASP A 295 -1.12 14.09 14.50
CA ASP A 295 -1.68 15.45 14.45
C ASP A 295 -1.96 15.97 15.86
N ILE A 296 -2.53 15.13 16.73
CA ILE A 296 -2.90 15.44 18.11
C ILE A 296 -1.66 15.53 19.00
N ALA A 297 -0.73 14.57 18.88
CA ALA A 297 0.32 14.34 19.85
C ALA A 297 1.61 15.12 19.60
N TRP A 298 1.97 15.45 18.35
CA TRP A 298 3.21 16.16 18.03
C TRP A 298 3.30 17.59 18.55
N PRO A 299 2.23 18.42 18.55
CA PRO A 299 2.29 19.77 19.09
C PRO A 299 2.82 19.79 20.54
N GLY A 300 3.83 20.65 20.79
CA GLY A 300 4.52 20.76 22.07
C GLY A 300 5.70 19.79 22.26
N THR A 301 5.87 18.78 21.42
CA THR A 301 7.01 17.84 21.48
C THR A 301 8.23 18.33 20.70
N ALA A 302 9.34 17.58 20.73
CA ALA A 302 10.53 17.86 19.95
C ALA A 302 10.28 17.95 18.45
N PHE A 303 9.25 17.26 17.92
CA PHE A 303 8.89 17.33 16.50
C PHE A 303 8.18 18.60 16.06
N ALA A 304 7.44 19.25 16.98
CA ALA A 304 6.59 20.38 16.64
C ALA A 304 6.40 21.32 17.85
N ARG A 305 7.52 21.74 18.44
CA ARG A 305 7.58 22.45 19.73
C ARG A 305 6.65 23.67 19.82
N ASN A 306 6.54 24.43 18.73
CA ASN A 306 5.76 25.67 18.67
C ASN A 306 4.47 25.52 17.84
N ALA A 307 4.11 24.30 17.41
CA ALA A 307 2.89 24.08 16.65
C ALA A 307 1.66 24.16 17.58
N ALA A 308 0.61 24.79 17.10
CA ALA A 308 -0.69 24.74 17.78
C ALA A 308 -1.31 23.35 17.60
N PRO A 309 -1.98 22.80 18.63
CA PRO A 309 -2.80 21.61 18.49
C PRO A 309 -3.88 21.80 17.41
N PRO A 310 -4.23 20.76 16.65
CA PRO A 310 -5.34 20.83 15.73
C PRO A 310 -6.67 20.95 16.51
N THR A 311 -7.68 21.54 15.89
CA THR A 311 -9.03 21.47 16.42
C THR A 311 -9.72 20.18 15.95
N LEU A 312 -10.78 19.76 16.66
CA LEU A 312 -11.62 18.64 16.23
C LEU A 312 -12.19 18.87 14.83
N GLU A 313 -12.66 20.08 14.56
CA GLU A 313 -13.25 20.47 13.27
C GLU A 313 -12.24 20.35 12.13
N ALA A 314 -10.98 20.70 12.35
CA ALA A 314 -9.91 20.57 11.35
C ALA A 314 -9.64 19.09 11.01
N LEU A 315 -9.59 18.21 12.02
CA LEU A 315 -9.42 16.78 11.83
C LEU A 315 -10.61 16.17 11.08
N ILE A 316 -11.84 16.54 11.48
CA ILE A 316 -13.06 16.10 10.79
C ILE A 316 -13.08 16.56 9.32
N ALA A 317 -12.71 17.81 9.06
CA ALA A 317 -12.62 18.31 7.69
C ALA A 317 -11.60 17.52 6.86
N GLY A 318 -10.45 17.19 7.44
CA GLY A 318 -9.44 16.33 6.80
C GLY A 318 -9.97 14.94 6.47
N TYR A 319 -10.64 14.27 7.40
CA TYR A 319 -11.26 12.97 7.13
C TYR A 319 -12.33 13.05 6.03
N ARG A 320 -13.21 14.06 6.06
CA ARG A 320 -14.24 14.25 5.02
C ARG A 320 -13.64 14.44 3.65
N GLN A 321 -12.54 15.22 3.53
CA GLN A 321 -11.83 15.39 2.27
C GLN A 321 -11.25 14.07 1.75
N LEU A 322 -10.71 13.25 2.65
CA LEU A 322 -10.16 11.93 2.29
C LEU A 322 -11.26 11.00 1.82
N ILE A 323 -12.38 10.94 2.53
CA ILE A 323 -13.56 10.12 2.21
C ILE A 323 -14.11 10.51 0.84
N GLU A 324 -14.39 11.79 0.63
CA GLU A 324 -14.95 12.31 -0.63
C GLU A 324 -14.06 11.97 -1.83
N ARG A 325 -12.73 12.16 -1.70
CA ARG A 325 -11.78 11.84 -2.77
C ARG A 325 -11.72 10.35 -3.07
N ALA A 326 -11.85 9.49 -2.07
CA ALA A 326 -11.90 8.05 -2.25
C ALA A 326 -13.22 7.60 -2.91
N HIS A 327 -14.35 8.13 -2.44
CA HIS A 327 -15.67 7.84 -3.02
C HIS A 327 -15.75 8.27 -4.49
N ASN A 328 -15.15 9.41 -4.86
CA ASN A 328 -15.07 9.86 -6.27
C ASN A 328 -14.26 8.90 -7.17
N ARG A 329 -13.59 7.91 -6.59
CA ARG A 329 -12.90 6.82 -7.30
C ARG A 329 -13.53 5.45 -7.08
N GLY A 330 -14.73 5.42 -6.49
CA GLY A 330 -15.42 4.17 -6.17
C GLY A 330 -14.72 3.34 -5.09
N ILE A 331 -13.87 3.95 -4.26
CA ILE A 331 -13.16 3.28 -3.18
C ILE A 331 -13.93 3.44 -1.88
N ARG A 332 -14.33 2.33 -1.28
CA ARG A 332 -14.98 2.26 0.03
C ARG A 332 -14.01 2.67 1.15
N VAL A 333 -14.48 3.43 2.11
CA VAL A 333 -13.66 3.98 3.20
C VAL A 333 -14.11 3.46 4.55
N VAL A 334 -13.28 2.67 5.20
CA VAL A 334 -13.51 2.15 6.55
C VAL A 334 -12.68 2.98 7.52
N GLY A 335 -13.34 3.66 8.46
CA GLY A 335 -12.69 4.43 9.51
C GLY A 335 -12.25 3.52 10.66
N ALA A 336 -11.05 3.72 11.18
CA ALA A 336 -10.60 3.02 12.37
C ALA A 336 -10.35 4.03 13.52
N THR A 337 -10.79 3.68 14.73
CA THR A 337 -10.57 4.52 15.91
C THR A 337 -9.10 4.53 16.30
N LEU A 338 -8.63 5.69 16.81
CA LEU A 338 -7.27 5.88 17.31
C LEU A 338 -7.08 5.13 18.62
N THR A 339 -6.01 4.35 18.72
CA THR A 339 -5.68 3.53 19.89
C THR A 339 -5.33 4.40 21.11
N PRO A 340 -5.45 3.86 22.35
CA PRO A 340 -5.00 4.55 23.55
C PRO A 340 -3.48 4.80 23.55
N PHE A 341 -3.02 5.85 24.23
CA PHE A 341 -1.60 6.22 24.22
C PHE A 341 -1.08 6.85 25.53
N GLU A 342 -1.79 6.67 26.66
CA GLU A 342 -1.34 7.21 27.95
C GLU A 342 0.00 6.60 28.35
N GLY A 343 0.96 7.47 28.64
CA GLY A 343 2.32 7.09 28.98
C GLY A 343 3.24 6.90 27.78
N ALA A 344 2.80 7.22 26.56
CA ALA A 344 3.54 7.00 25.32
C ALA A 344 4.97 7.53 25.34
N LEU A 345 5.90 6.72 24.81
CA LEU A 345 7.31 7.02 24.55
C LEU A 345 8.08 7.50 25.79
N PRO A 346 8.03 6.79 26.94
CA PRO A 346 8.67 7.21 28.18
C PRO A 346 10.19 7.23 28.02
N GLY A 347 10.84 8.21 28.63
CA GLY A 347 12.29 8.34 28.62
C GLY A 347 12.91 8.70 27.27
N THR A 348 12.11 9.10 26.30
CA THR A 348 12.55 9.59 24.99
C THR A 348 12.43 11.11 24.90
N PRO A 349 13.03 11.78 23.89
CA PRO A 349 12.77 13.19 23.59
C PRO A 349 11.31 13.51 23.24
N LEU A 350 10.45 12.50 23.12
CA LEU A 350 9.02 12.60 22.86
C LEU A 350 8.17 12.24 24.07
N SER A 351 8.71 12.26 25.30
CA SER A 351 7.95 11.96 26.53
C SER A 351 6.74 12.88 26.75
N ASP A 352 6.69 14.04 26.07
CA ASP A 352 5.55 14.96 26.03
C ASP A 352 4.48 14.57 25.00
N TYR A 353 4.61 13.40 24.39
CA TYR A 353 3.68 12.91 23.37
C TYR A 353 2.26 12.79 23.95
N TYR A 354 2.13 12.24 25.15
CA TYR A 354 0.86 12.17 25.86
C TYR A 354 0.63 13.42 26.74
N HIS A 355 -0.61 13.89 26.77
CA HIS A 355 -1.13 14.84 27.73
C HIS A 355 -2.65 14.66 27.85
N PRO A 356 -3.28 14.89 29.06
CA PRO A 356 -4.73 14.71 29.22
C PRO A 356 -5.60 15.48 28.23
N ALA A 357 -5.18 16.69 27.82
CA ALA A 357 -5.89 17.44 26.78
C ALA A 357 -5.83 16.78 25.39
N LYS A 358 -4.69 16.15 25.06
CA LYS A 358 -4.53 15.38 23.82
C LYS A 358 -5.41 14.13 23.84
N GLU A 359 -5.49 13.44 24.98
CA GLU A 359 -6.40 12.30 25.17
C GLU A 359 -7.87 12.72 25.03
N ALA A 360 -8.27 13.88 25.59
CA ALA A 360 -9.62 14.39 25.42
C ALA A 360 -9.96 14.60 23.93
N LEU A 361 -9.02 15.15 23.14
CA LEU A 361 -9.22 15.34 21.69
C LEU A 361 -9.27 14.00 20.96
N ARG A 362 -8.39 13.01 21.29
CA ARG A 362 -8.44 11.67 20.73
C ARG A 362 -9.82 11.02 20.94
N ARG A 363 -10.37 11.13 22.15
CA ARG A 363 -11.70 10.60 22.45
C ARG A 363 -12.79 11.28 21.64
N GLN A 364 -12.73 12.59 21.44
CA GLN A 364 -13.70 13.32 20.61
C GLN A 364 -13.61 12.87 19.14
N VAL A 365 -12.40 12.67 18.62
CA VAL A 365 -12.19 12.11 17.26
C VAL A 365 -12.78 10.71 17.17
N ASN A 366 -12.50 9.84 18.13
CA ASN A 366 -13.03 8.47 18.14
C ASN A 366 -14.57 8.45 18.24
N GLU A 367 -15.15 9.34 19.04
CA GLU A 367 -16.61 9.49 19.13
C GLU A 367 -17.21 9.88 17.77
N TRP A 368 -16.58 10.82 17.07
CA TRP A 368 -17.00 11.20 15.74
C TRP A 368 -16.82 10.05 14.73
N ILE A 369 -15.70 9.30 14.76
CA ILE A 369 -15.48 8.15 13.89
C ILE A 369 -16.59 7.11 14.07
N ARG A 370 -16.97 6.81 15.34
CA ARG A 370 -17.99 5.80 15.67
C ARG A 370 -19.40 6.19 15.21
N HIS A 371 -19.77 7.46 15.36
CA HIS A 371 -21.19 7.84 15.38
C HIS A 371 -21.61 8.84 14.30
N ALA A 372 -20.68 9.47 13.58
CA ALA A 372 -21.02 10.48 12.59
C ALA A 372 -21.60 9.91 11.29
N GLY A 373 -21.50 8.59 11.06
CA GLY A 373 -21.96 7.96 9.81
C GLY A 373 -21.22 8.46 8.56
N ALA A 374 -20.02 9.01 8.74
CA ALA A 374 -19.24 9.59 7.64
C ALA A 374 -18.44 8.52 6.87
N PHE A 375 -18.07 7.45 7.53
CA PHE A 375 -17.39 6.31 6.93
C PHE A 375 -18.39 5.25 6.48
N ASP A 376 -18.05 4.47 5.47
CA ASP A 376 -18.88 3.35 5.02
C ASP A 376 -18.99 2.23 6.07
N ALA A 377 -17.99 2.13 6.93
CA ALA A 377 -17.97 1.26 8.10
C ALA A 377 -16.90 1.71 9.10
N VAL A 378 -16.93 1.15 10.31
CA VAL A 378 -16.00 1.50 11.39
C VAL A 378 -15.39 0.25 12.00
N ILE A 379 -14.08 0.31 12.29
CA ILE A 379 -13.36 -0.68 13.09
C ILE A 379 -12.95 -0.01 14.41
N ASP A 380 -13.34 -0.58 15.53
CA ASP A 380 -13.05 0.00 16.85
C ASP A 380 -11.77 -0.58 17.46
N PHE A 381 -10.60 -0.12 16.95
CA PHE A 381 -9.29 -0.53 17.50
C PHE A 381 -9.04 0.00 18.91
N ASP A 382 -9.63 1.15 19.29
CA ASP A 382 -9.59 1.65 20.66
C ASP A 382 -10.25 0.64 21.63
N ALA A 383 -11.43 0.15 21.30
CA ALA A 383 -12.10 -0.87 22.12
C ALA A 383 -11.35 -2.20 22.14
N ALA A 384 -10.71 -2.58 21.03
CA ALA A 384 -9.99 -3.85 20.91
C ALA A 384 -8.70 -3.88 21.75
N LEU A 385 -8.01 -2.74 21.91
CA LEU A 385 -6.70 -2.70 22.53
C LEU A 385 -6.63 -2.04 23.90
N ARG A 386 -7.65 -1.27 24.29
CA ARG A 386 -7.62 -0.51 25.55
C ARG A 386 -7.65 -1.42 26.77
N ASP A 387 -7.00 -0.97 27.82
CA ASP A 387 -7.14 -1.57 29.14
C ASP A 387 -8.56 -1.29 29.67
N PRO A 388 -9.29 -2.31 30.13
CA PRO A 388 -10.65 -2.14 30.64
C PRO A 388 -10.74 -1.30 31.92
N GLU A 389 -9.67 -1.32 32.75
CA GLU A 389 -9.62 -0.57 34.00
C GLU A 389 -9.07 0.85 33.80
N GLN A 390 -8.20 1.05 32.79
CA GLN A 390 -7.59 2.32 32.44
C GLN A 390 -7.72 2.59 30.93
N PRO A 391 -8.90 3.00 30.43
CA PRO A 391 -9.19 3.06 28.99
C PRO A 391 -8.35 4.02 28.14
N SER A 392 -7.54 4.88 28.77
CA SER A 392 -6.55 5.73 28.12
C SER A 392 -5.24 5.02 27.80
N ARG A 393 -5.05 3.76 28.29
CA ARG A 393 -3.87 2.92 28.09
C ARG A 393 -4.14 1.73 27.18
N LEU A 394 -3.10 1.27 26.51
CA LEU A 394 -3.09 -0.07 25.94
C LEU A 394 -3.13 -1.12 27.06
N ALA A 395 -3.91 -2.18 26.87
CA ALA A 395 -3.83 -3.33 27.77
C ALA A 395 -2.41 -3.92 27.74
N ALA A 396 -1.86 -4.28 28.89
CA ALA A 396 -0.45 -4.66 29.05
C ALA A 396 0.00 -5.78 28.07
N ARG A 397 -0.87 -6.72 27.74
CA ARG A 397 -0.58 -7.80 26.78
C ARG A 397 -0.44 -7.31 25.34
N TYR A 398 -1.04 -6.17 25.01
CA TYR A 398 -1.05 -5.59 23.67
C TYR A 398 0.00 -4.49 23.49
N ASP A 399 0.59 -4.03 24.57
CA ASP A 399 1.60 -2.97 24.60
C ASP A 399 2.98 -3.54 24.22
N SER A 400 3.72 -2.85 23.38
CA SER A 400 5.12 -3.20 23.06
C SER A 400 6.11 -2.80 24.16
N GLY A 401 5.65 -2.05 25.17
CA GLY A 401 6.45 -1.46 26.23
C GLY A 401 6.76 0.02 26.03
N ASP A 402 6.38 0.61 24.89
CA ASP A 402 6.50 2.04 24.63
C ASP A 402 5.19 2.82 24.84
N HIS A 403 4.11 2.13 25.20
CA HIS A 403 2.77 2.64 25.50
C HIS A 403 2.09 3.39 24.36
N LEU A 404 2.54 3.20 23.12
CA LEU A 404 1.97 3.77 21.91
C LEU A 404 1.74 2.70 20.84
N HIS A 405 2.76 1.88 20.59
CA HIS A 405 2.73 0.90 19.53
C HIS A 405 2.31 -0.48 20.05
N PRO A 406 1.43 -1.19 19.33
CA PRO A 406 1.03 -2.53 19.71
C PRO A 406 2.19 -3.54 19.61
N SER A 407 2.22 -4.50 20.52
CA SER A 407 3.03 -5.73 20.40
C SER A 407 2.54 -6.59 19.23
N ASP A 408 3.25 -7.69 18.90
CA ASP A 408 2.77 -8.66 17.90
C ASP A 408 1.38 -9.22 18.27
N GLU A 409 1.11 -9.41 19.58
CA GLU A 409 -0.21 -9.85 20.06
C GLU A 409 -1.25 -8.75 19.85
N GLY A 410 -0.90 -7.49 20.12
CA GLY A 410 -1.75 -6.33 19.86
C GLY A 410 -2.08 -6.17 18.38
N ASN A 411 -1.09 -6.31 17.51
CA ASN A 411 -1.28 -6.29 16.06
C ASN A 411 -2.22 -7.42 15.59
N ARG A 412 -2.08 -8.62 16.16
CA ARG A 412 -2.99 -9.75 15.88
C ARG A 412 -4.40 -9.45 16.37
N ALA A 413 -4.55 -8.86 17.54
CA ALA A 413 -5.85 -8.46 18.09
C ALA A 413 -6.53 -7.39 17.22
N MET A 414 -5.79 -6.40 16.71
CA MET A 414 -6.30 -5.43 15.74
C MET A 414 -6.85 -6.13 14.50
N ALA A 415 -6.06 -7.00 13.88
CA ALA A 415 -6.53 -7.73 12.71
C ALA A 415 -7.75 -8.60 13.01
N ALA A 416 -7.81 -9.23 14.18
CA ALA A 416 -8.96 -10.05 14.60
C ALA A 416 -10.24 -9.23 14.84
N ALA A 417 -10.12 -7.97 15.27
CA ALA A 417 -11.23 -7.05 15.49
C ALA A 417 -11.89 -6.57 14.18
N VAL A 418 -11.26 -6.81 13.04
CA VAL A 418 -11.85 -6.48 11.73
C VAL A 418 -12.93 -7.50 11.40
N ASP A 419 -14.16 -7.03 11.25
CA ASP A 419 -15.23 -7.81 10.67
C ASP A 419 -15.00 -7.93 9.16
N LEU A 420 -14.80 -9.17 8.66
CA LEU A 420 -14.50 -9.39 7.25
C LEU A 420 -15.70 -9.12 6.35
N ASP A 421 -16.92 -9.32 6.82
CA ASP A 421 -18.13 -9.07 6.03
C ASP A 421 -18.18 -7.60 5.62
N VAL A 422 -17.77 -6.69 6.52
CA VAL A 422 -17.63 -5.26 6.24
C VAL A 422 -16.67 -4.95 5.08
N LEU A 423 -15.63 -5.77 4.89
CA LEU A 423 -14.64 -5.58 3.83
C LEU A 423 -14.96 -6.38 2.56
N LEU A 424 -15.76 -7.44 2.68
CA LEU A 424 -16.09 -8.35 1.59
C LEU A 424 -17.38 -7.97 0.87
N ASP A 425 -18.26 -7.19 1.52
CA ASP A 425 -19.48 -6.69 0.90
C ASP A 425 -19.18 -6.01 -0.43
N GLU A 426 -19.86 -6.43 -1.48
CA GLU A 426 -19.70 -5.85 -2.80
C GLU A 426 -20.15 -4.38 -2.78
N VAL A 427 -19.34 -3.51 -3.38
CA VAL A 427 -19.81 -2.16 -3.74
C VAL A 427 -20.98 -2.37 -4.72
N PRO A 428 -22.20 -1.89 -4.42
CA PRO A 428 -23.30 -2.01 -5.37
C PRO A 428 -22.86 -1.42 -6.70
N ASP A 429 -23.01 -2.19 -7.79
CA ASP A 429 -22.71 -1.74 -9.14
C ASP A 429 -23.39 -0.41 -9.41
N GLY A 430 -22.59 0.68 -9.45
CA GLY A 430 -22.85 1.92 -10.18
C GLY A 430 -24.16 2.66 -9.96
N THR A 431 -24.91 2.41 -8.89
CA THR A 431 -26.08 3.25 -8.54
C THR A 431 -25.58 4.33 -7.59
N PRO A 432 -25.66 5.63 -7.95
CA PRO A 432 -25.37 6.70 -6.98
C PRO A 432 -26.28 6.50 -5.78
N ALA A 433 -25.71 6.42 -4.57
CA ALA A 433 -26.50 6.40 -3.34
C ALA A 433 -27.40 7.63 -3.34
N GLU A 434 -28.72 7.43 -3.27
CA GLU A 434 -29.62 8.54 -3.06
C GLU A 434 -29.20 9.27 -1.77
N PRO A 435 -29.13 10.61 -1.80
CA PRO A 435 -28.80 11.37 -0.60
C PRO A 435 -29.84 11.03 0.47
N ARG A 436 -29.40 10.43 1.57
CA ARG A 436 -30.28 10.21 2.74
C ARG A 436 -30.84 11.56 3.16
N ALA A 437 -32.14 11.70 3.03
CA ALA A 437 -32.86 12.90 3.43
C ALA A 437 -32.54 13.20 4.90
N ASP A 438 -32.02 14.39 5.16
CA ASP A 438 -31.89 14.95 6.49
C ASP A 438 -33.26 14.91 7.15
N SER A 439 -33.47 14.06 8.13
CA SER A 439 -34.60 14.13 9.01
C SER A 439 -34.37 15.31 9.98
N ALA A 440 -34.58 16.51 9.45
CA ALA A 440 -34.83 17.68 10.28
C ALA A 440 -36.17 17.46 10.97
N THR A 441 -36.15 17.06 12.22
CA THR A 441 -37.34 17.13 13.08
C THR A 441 -37.08 18.15 14.17
N LYS A 442 -37.97 19.07 14.19
CA LYS A 442 -38.24 20.26 15.03
C LYS A 442 -37.77 20.21 16.47
#